data_ad42a87cb8dfc6e567ee30cf3f141177
#
_entry.id   ad42a87cb8dfc6e567ee30cf3f141177
#
_cell.length_a   1.000
_cell.length_b   1.000
_cell.length_c   1.000
_cell.angle_alpha   90.00
_cell.angle_beta   90.00
_cell.angle_gamma   90.00
#
_symmetry.space_group_name_H-M   'P 1'
#
loop_
_entity.id
_entity.type
_entity.pdbx_description
1 polymer ?
#
loop_
_entity_poly.entity_id
_entity_poly.type
_entity_poly.pdbx_seq_one_letter_code
_entity_poly.pdbx_strand_id
1 'polypeptide(L)'
;MSSINTNPSAMTALQALAATNRNLAVVQQRISTGFRVGEAKDNAAYWSIATTMRSDNKILSTVQDSLGLGASRIDTAYTSMENALTLVDEIKQKVLAAIGMSEDNKEKIQAEISAYQSQLRSTARTANFSGVNWLYVDGLSQDKIISAFTRDQTGAILLGSIDIDVDAIKLYDEAATTNTTMGILEGLRLGTTGERNNSATDPTPGTVAATDGYAVDTLDVVGFSDDQIRQMLTVVDITLAEMTEAATAIGAIKRRIDIQKEYTSKLMDSIDRGVGQLVDADMNRESTRLQALQVQQQLGIQSLSIANSNAQNILLLFQG
;
A
#
# COMPACT_ATOMS: atom_id res chain seq x y z
N MET A 1 -37.26 54.30 40.06
CA MET A 1 -36.38 54.80 41.15
C MET A 1 -34.96 54.45 40.81
N SER A 2 -34.09 55.44 40.58
CA SER A 2 -32.65 55.23 40.33
C SER A 2 -31.95 55.10 41.70
N SER A 3 -31.44 53.89 42.01
CA SER A 3 -30.59 53.69 43.18
C SER A 3 -29.24 54.33 42.97
N ILE A 4 -28.72 55.10 43.92
CA ILE A 4 -27.39 55.72 43.88
C ILE A 4 -26.27 54.66 44.05
N ASN A 5 -26.57 53.55 44.73
CA ASN A 5 -25.62 52.48 44.98
C ASN A 5 -25.57 51.41 43.87
N THR A 6 -26.57 51.34 43.00
CA THR A 6 -26.63 50.37 41.91
C THR A 6 -27.11 51.05 40.63
N ASN A 7 -26.33 50.96 39.54
CA ASN A 7 -26.72 51.48 38.23
C ASN A 7 -27.17 50.28 37.31
N PRO A 8 -28.49 50.03 37.16
CA PRO A 8 -28.98 48.90 36.36
C PRO A 8 -28.57 49.01 34.90
N SER A 9 -28.48 50.21 34.33
CA SER A 9 -28.06 50.44 32.94
C SER A 9 -26.59 50.05 32.71
N ALA A 10 -25.71 50.43 33.68
CA ALA A 10 -24.29 50.05 33.62
C ALA A 10 -24.11 48.54 33.81
N MET A 11 -24.90 47.88 34.68
CA MET A 11 -24.89 46.44 34.87
C MET A 11 -25.31 45.67 33.58
N THR A 12 -26.37 46.16 32.92
CA THR A 12 -26.82 45.56 31.63
C THR A 12 -25.78 45.75 30.54
N ALA A 13 -25.16 46.94 30.45
CA ALA A 13 -24.09 47.21 29.49
C ALA A 13 -22.84 46.31 29.76
N LEU A 14 -22.49 46.11 31.04
CA LEU A 14 -21.39 45.26 31.45
C LEU A 14 -21.65 43.78 31.09
N GLN A 15 -22.88 43.26 31.31
CA GLN A 15 -23.32 41.92 30.91
C GLN A 15 -23.25 41.72 29.40
N ALA A 16 -23.72 42.68 28.60
CA ALA A 16 -23.65 42.68 27.16
C ALA A 16 -22.18 42.64 26.65
N LEU A 17 -21.33 43.53 27.25
CA LEU A 17 -19.91 43.55 26.91
C LEU A 17 -19.17 42.26 27.28
N ALA A 18 -19.45 41.70 28.44
CA ALA A 18 -18.90 40.40 28.85
C ALA A 18 -19.33 39.23 27.93
N ALA A 19 -20.57 39.24 27.46
CA ALA A 19 -21.06 38.25 26.47
C ALA A 19 -20.39 38.45 25.11
N THR A 20 -20.22 39.69 24.65
CA THR A 20 -19.50 40.02 23.40
C THR A 20 -18.05 39.55 23.45
N ASN A 21 -17.35 39.82 24.58
CA ASN A 21 -15.95 39.40 24.76
C ASN A 21 -15.82 37.86 24.75
N ARG A 22 -16.74 37.12 25.38
CA ARG A 22 -16.75 35.65 25.30
C ARG A 22 -16.95 35.13 23.87
N ASN A 23 -17.91 35.72 23.14
CA ASN A 23 -18.17 35.35 21.75
C ASN A 23 -16.97 35.69 20.86
N LEU A 24 -16.30 36.82 21.09
CA LEU A 24 -15.10 37.24 20.38
C LEU A 24 -13.98 36.24 20.59
N ALA A 25 -13.73 35.80 21.83
CA ALA A 25 -12.72 34.80 22.15
C ALA A 25 -13.00 33.45 21.42
N VAL A 26 -14.26 33.00 21.37
CA VAL A 26 -14.67 31.78 20.63
C VAL A 26 -14.41 31.91 19.13
N VAL A 27 -14.77 33.06 18.53
CA VAL A 27 -14.56 33.29 17.09
C VAL A 27 -13.05 33.39 16.77
N GLN A 28 -12.27 34.06 17.63
CA GLN A 28 -10.82 34.07 17.48
C GLN A 28 -10.20 32.68 17.55
N GLN A 29 -10.65 31.84 18.49
CA GLN A 29 -10.21 30.44 18.60
C GLN A 29 -10.53 29.67 17.32
N ARG A 30 -11.76 29.80 16.77
CA ARG A 30 -12.17 29.13 15.52
C ARG A 30 -11.36 29.59 14.31
N ILE A 31 -11.06 30.88 14.23
CA ILE A 31 -10.20 31.42 13.15
C ILE A 31 -8.77 30.93 13.29
N SER A 32 -8.24 30.87 14.52
CA SER A 32 -6.89 30.40 14.78
C SER A 32 -6.70 28.91 14.52
N THR A 33 -7.70 28.08 14.87
CA THR A 33 -7.63 26.62 14.73
C THR A 33 -8.18 26.11 13.39
N GLY A 34 -9.00 26.91 12.70
CA GLY A 34 -9.74 26.48 11.51
C GLY A 34 -10.97 25.61 11.83
N PHE A 35 -11.22 25.28 13.11
CA PHE A 35 -12.30 24.37 13.50
C PHE A 35 -13.47 25.10 14.14
N ARG A 36 -14.69 24.73 13.70
CA ARG A 36 -15.95 25.10 14.36
C ARG A 36 -16.18 24.24 15.61
N VAL A 37 -15.77 22.95 15.53
CA VAL A 37 -15.83 21.95 16.60
C VAL A 37 -14.41 21.46 16.88
N GLY A 38 -13.71 22.14 17.77
CA GLY A 38 -12.33 21.79 18.15
C GLY A 38 -12.26 20.83 19.33
N GLU A 39 -13.21 20.88 20.24
CA GLU A 39 -13.23 20.12 21.47
C GLU A 39 -14.61 19.46 21.72
N ALA A 40 -14.62 18.41 22.55
CA ALA A 40 -15.87 17.70 22.88
C ALA A 40 -16.95 18.62 23.49
N LYS A 41 -16.56 19.68 24.20
CA LYS A 41 -17.48 20.67 24.78
C LYS A 41 -18.25 21.47 23.72
N ASP A 42 -17.71 21.65 22.51
CA ASP A 42 -18.35 22.40 21.45
C ASP A 42 -19.54 21.63 20.86
N ASN A 43 -19.29 20.34 20.54
CA ASN A 43 -20.32 19.37 20.14
C ASN A 43 -19.76 17.95 20.28
N ALA A 44 -20.15 17.26 21.33
CA ALA A 44 -19.64 15.92 21.66
C ALA A 44 -19.89 14.87 20.55
N ALA A 45 -21.06 14.93 19.87
CA ALA A 45 -21.40 13.98 18.81
C ALA A 45 -20.50 14.17 17.57
N TYR A 46 -20.40 15.39 17.06
CA TYR A 46 -19.54 15.68 15.89
C TYR A 46 -18.08 15.48 16.20
N TRP A 47 -17.62 15.89 17.38
CA TRP A 47 -16.23 15.67 17.80
C TRP A 47 -15.87 14.19 17.87
N SER A 48 -16.74 13.36 18.46
CA SER A 48 -16.52 11.91 18.57
C SER A 48 -16.44 11.24 17.20
N ILE A 49 -17.41 11.54 16.31
CA ILE A 49 -17.42 11.00 14.94
C ILE A 49 -16.16 11.43 14.19
N ALA A 50 -15.83 12.73 14.21
CA ALA A 50 -14.65 13.25 13.51
C ALA A 50 -13.34 12.67 14.04
N THR A 51 -13.24 12.45 15.35
CA THR A 51 -12.04 11.84 15.98
C THR A 51 -11.88 10.39 15.55
N THR A 52 -12.98 9.62 15.49
CA THR A 52 -12.95 8.24 14.98
C THR A 52 -12.56 8.22 13.50
N MET A 53 -13.18 9.07 12.66
CA MET A 53 -12.87 9.16 11.22
C MET A 53 -11.41 9.57 10.97
N ARG A 54 -10.87 10.52 11.76
CA ARG A 54 -9.44 10.88 11.68
C ARG A 54 -8.52 9.75 12.10
N SER A 55 -8.92 8.95 13.10
CA SER A 55 -8.19 7.75 13.49
C SER A 55 -8.19 6.71 12.37
N ASP A 56 -9.32 6.50 11.74
CA ASP A 56 -9.48 5.57 10.62
C ASP A 56 -8.66 6.04 9.40
N ASN A 57 -8.62 7.35 9.12
CA ASN A 57 -7.81 7.93 8.06
C ASN A 57 -6.30 7.70 8.28
N LYS A 58 -5.82 7.79 9.52
CA LYS A 58 -4.42 7.45 9.87
C LYS A 58 -4.11 5.96 9.64
N ILE A 59 -5.06 5.08 9.95
CA ILE A 59 -4.89 3.64 9.68
C ILE A 59 -4.86 3.38 8.17
N LEU A 60 -5.74 4.02 7.40
CA LEU A 60 -5.74 3.93 5.94
C LEU A 60 -4.44 4.45 5.32
N SER A 61 -3.83 5.49 5.88
CA SER A 61 -2.48 5.95 5.48
C SER A 61 -1.43 4.85 5.66
N THR A 62 -1.46 4.13 6.80
CA THR A 62 -0.55 2.99 7.04
C THR A 62 -0.83 1.83 6.05
N VAL A 63 -2.09 1.60 5.70
CA VAL A 63 -2.46 0.62 4.66
C VAL A 63 -1.93 1.05 3.30
N GLN A 64 -2.00 2.34 2.97
CA GLN A 64 -1.44 2.90 1.73
C GLN A 64 0.08 2.72 1.65
N ASP A 65 0.79 2.91 2.77
CA ASP A 65 2.24 2.66 2.87
C ASP A 65 2.56 1.17 2.68
N SER A 66 1.77 0.27 3.27
CA SER A 66 1.89 -1.18 3.09
C SER A 66 1.67 -1.59 1.63
N LEU A 67 0.66 -1.02 0.96
CA LEU A 67 0.41 -1.22 -0.47
C LEU A 67 1.56 -0.68 -1.33
N GLY A 68 2.16 0.45 -0.95
CA GLY A 68 3.34 1.03 -1.62
C GLY A 68 4.55 0.10 -1.53
N LEU A 69 4.82 -0.45 -0.36
CA LEU A 69 5.88 -1.43 -0.13
C LEU A 69 5.60 -2.73 -0.92
N GLY A 70 4.37 -3.22 -0.88
CA GLY A 70 3.93 -4.39 -1.65
C GLY A 70 4.08 -4.19 -3.15
N ALA A 71 3.72 -3.03 -3.68
CA ALA A 71 3.91 -2.68 -5.08
C ALA A 71 5.39 -2.75 -5.49
N SER A 72 6.29 -2.22 -4.66
CA SER A 72 7.74 -2.25 -4.94
C SER A 72 8.32 -3.67 -4.94
N ARG A 73 7.82 -4.55 -4.05
CA ARG A 73 8.20 -5.98 -4.03
C ARG A 73 7.75 -6.68 -5.32
N ILE A 74 6.51 -6.44 -5.74
CA ILE A 74 5.95 -7.01 -6.97
C ILE A 74 6.67 -6.50 -8.20
N ASP A 75 6.99 -5.21 -8.27
CA ASP A 75 7.75 -4.63 -9.39
C ASP A 75 9.13 -5.28 -9.52
N THR A 76 9.80 -5.53 -8.40
CA THR A 76 11.08 -6.22 -8.38
C THR A 76 10.95 -7.67 -8.87
N ALA A 77 9.95 -8.41 -8.37
CA ALA A 77 9.70 -9.78 -8.79
C ALA A 77 9.29 -9.86 -10.27
N TYR A 78 8.42 -8.96 -10.73
CA TYR A 78 7.96 -8.89 -12.12
C TYR A 78 9.12 -8.64 -13.10
N THR A 79 9.92 -7.62 -12.82
CA THR A 79 11.09 -7.29 -13.67
C THR A 79 12.11 -8.42 -13.71
N SER A 80 12.34 -9.09 -12.58
CA SER A 80 13.24 -10.23 -12.52
C SER A 80 12.68 -11.45 -13.25
N MET A 81 11.36 -11.67 -13.19
CA MET A 81 10.67 -12.73 -13.94
C MET A 81 10.74 -12.49 -15.45
N GLU A 82 10.56 -11.25 -15.94
CA GLU A 82 10.69 -10.90 -17.35
C GLU A 82 12.14 -11.15 -17.84
N ASN A 83 13.13 -10.77 -17.05
CA ASN A 83 14.53 -11.07 -17.38
C ASN A 83 14.80 -12.59 -17.41
N ALA A 84 14.25 -13.34 -16.45
CA ALA A 84 14.36 -14.79 -16.42
C ALA A 84 13.70 -15.46 -17.64
N LEU A 85 12.53 -14.99 -18.05
CA LEU A 85 11.86 -15.47 -19.27
C LEU A 85 12.73 -15.29 -20.51
N THR A 86 13.37 -14.14 -20.66
CA THR A 86 14.30 -13.86 -21.77
C THR A 86 15.49 -14.83 -21.76
N LEU A 87 16.08 -15.09 -20.58
CA LEU A 87 17.21 -16.02 -20.45
C LEU A 87 16.81 -17.46 -20.76
N VAL A 88 15.62 -17.91 -20.35
CA VAL A 88 15.12 -19.24 -20.67
C VAL A 88 14.84 -19.39 -22.17
N ASP A 89 14.35 -18.34 -22.82
CA ASP A 89 14.16 -18.35 -24.29
C ASP A 89 15.52 -18.44 -25.02
N GLU A 90 16.57 -17.78 -24.55
CA GLU A 90 17.93 -17.92 -25.05
C GLU A 90 18.45 -19.38 -24.85
N ILE A 91 18.19 -19.98 -23.67
CA ILE A 91 18.53 -21.39 -23.42
C ILE A 91 17.79 -22.29 -24.43
N LYS A 92 16.49 -22.08 -24.66
CA LYS A 92 15.70 -22.82 -25.64
C LYS A 92 16.32 -22.77 -27.03
N GLN A 93 16.76 -21.59 -27.49
CA GLN A 93 17.42 -21.42 -28.79
C GLN A 93 18.75 -22.20 -28.85
N LYS A 94 19.54 -22.19 -27.75
CA LYS A 94 20.79 -22.95 -27.67
C LYS A 94 20.56 -24.46 -27.67
N VAL A 95 19.57 -24.95 -26.92
CA VAL A 95 19.17 -26.38 -26.94
C VAL A 95 18.73 -26.81 -28.34
N LEU A 96 17.93 -25.98 -29.03
CA LEU A 96 17.52 -26.25 -30.40
C LEU A 96 18.76 -26.31 -31.34
N ALA A 97 19.71 -25.41 -31.19
CA ALA A 97 20.91 -25.36 -31.99
C ALA A 97 21.86 -26.58 -31.75
N ALA A 98 21.75 -27.27 -30.64
CA ALA A 98 22.55 -28.45 -30.30
C ALA A 98 22.12 -29.72 -31.07
N ILE A 99 20.88 -29.74 -31.62
CA ILE A 99 20.37 -30.92 -32.35
C ILE A 99 21.18 -31.13 -33.63
N GLY A 100 21.70 -32.37 -33.81
CA GLY A 100 22.47 -32.74 -34.99
C GLY A 100 23.92 -32.22 -35.00
N MET A 101 24.39 -31.60 -33.90
CA MET A 101 25.76 -31.10 -33.79
C MET A 101 26.72 -32.20 -33.32
N SER A 102 28.01 -32.02 -33.70
CA SER A 102 29.10 -32.86 -33.15
C SER A 102 29.32 -32.54 -31.66
N GLU A 103 29.88 -33.48 -30.91
CA GLU A 103 30.15 -33.32 -29.47
C GLU A 103 31.00 -32.08 -29.16
N ASP A 104 32.05 -31.79 -29.94
CA ASP A 104 32.86 -30.59 -29.77
C ASP A 104 32.06 -29.28 -29.89
N ASN A 105 30.99 -29.27 -30.70
CA ASN A 105 30.11 -28.12 -30.85
C ASN A 105 29.07 -28.10 -29.75
N LYS A 106 28.54 -29.24 -29.28
CA LYS A 106 27.68 -29.33 -28.11
C LYS A 106 28.37 -28.82 -26.85
N GLU A 107 29.69 -29.10 -26.66
CA GLU A 107 30.45 -28.55 -25.55
C GLU A 107 30.50 -27.00 -25.56
N LYS A 108 30.66 -26.38 -26.74
CA LYS A 108 30.63 -24.92 -26.86
C LYS A 108 29.25 -24.34 -26.55
N ILE A 109 28.19 -24.99 -27.06
CA ILE A 109 26.84 -24.60 -26.78
C ILE A 109 26.52 -24.75 -25.28
N GLN A 110 26.98 -25.85 -24.67
CA GLN A 110 26.81 -26.08 -23.24
C GLN A 110 27.49 -25.00 -22.38
N ALA A 111 28.67 -24.52 -22.79
CA ALA A 111 29.32 -23.41 -22.09
C ALA A 111 28.44 -22.13 -22.10
N GLU A 112 27.76 -21.85 -23.20
CA GLU A 112 26.79 -20.73 -23.27
C GLU A 112 25.56 -21.00 -22.41
N ILE A 113 24.97 -22.22 -22.45
CA ILE A 113 23.84 -22.61 -21.61
C ILE A 113 24.21 -22.44 -20.13
N SER A 114 25.39 -22.92 -19.72
CA SER A 114 25.82 -22.81 -18.32
C SER A 114 26.02 -21.35 -17.88
N ALA A 115 26.43 -20.47 -18.80
CA ALA A 115 26.49 -19.03 -18.52
C ALA A 115 25.07 -18.44 -18.28
N TYR A 116 24.08 -18.81 -19.11
CA TYR A 116 22.69 -18.39 -18.93
C TYR A 116 22.06 -18.96 -17.65
N GLN A 117 22.33 -20.24 -17.32
CA GLN A 117 21.89 -20.86 -16.05
C GLN A 117 22.44 -20.12 -14.83
N SER A 118 23.74 -19.78 -14.86
CA SER A 118 24.37 -18.99 -13.79
C SER A 118 23.75 -17.60 -13.67
N GLN A 119 23.44 -16.97 -14.80
CA GLN A 119 22.77 -15.67 -14.83
C GLN A 119 21.34 -15.76 -14.31
N LEU A 120 20.59 -16.82 -14.67
CA LEU A 120 19.23 -17.06 -14.15
C LEU A 120 19.22 -17.15 -12.62
N ARG A 121 20.12 -17.96 -12.06
CA ARG A 121 20.26 -18.13 -10.61
C ARG A 121 20.63 -16.80 -9.93
N SER A 122 21.53 -16.02 -10.54
CA SER A 122 21.91 -14.69 -10.06
C SER A 122 20.72 -13.72 -10.11
N THR A 123 19.97 -13.70 -11.21
CA THR A 123 18.77 -12.85 -11.36
C THR A 123 17.72 -13.17 -10.31
N ALA A 124 17.42 -14.45 -10.09
CA ALA A 124 16.45 -14.87 -9.09
C ALA A 124 16.91 -14.51 -7.65
N ARG A 125 18.19 -14.71 -7.32
CA ARG A 125 18.77 -14.34 -6.01
C ARG A 125 18.76 -12.84 -5.76
N THR A 126 18.99 -12.03 -6.77
CA THR A 126 19.01 -10.56 -6.64
C THR A 126 17.62 -9.93 -6.65
N ALA A 127 16.56 -10.69 -6.95
CA ALA A 127 15.15 -10.26 -6.88
C ALA A 127 14.67 -10.04 -5.43
N ASN A 128 15.53 -9.50 -4.58
CA ASN A 128 15.23 -9.23 -3.17
C ASN A 128 14.84 -7.77 -2.98
N PHE A 129 13.69 -7.54 -2.33
CA PHE A 129 13.28 -6.22 -1.88
C PHE A 129 13.03 -6.22 -0.37
N SER A 130 13.82 -5.44 0.37
CA SER A 130 13.70 -5.32 1.83
C SER A 130 13.74 -6.65 2.60
N GLY A 131 14.60 -7.59 2.15
CA GLY A 131 14.78 -8.90 2.79
C GLY A 131 13.77 -9.97 2.35
N VAL A 132 12.83 -9.65 1.47
CA VAL A 132 11.85 -10.62 0.93
C VAL A 132 12.17 -10.86 -0.55
N ASN A 133 12.26 -12.13 -0.92
CA ASN A 133 12.40 -12.59 -2.30
C ASN A 133 11.33 -13.67 -2.56
N TRP A 134 10.55 -13.51 -3.62
CA TRP A 134 9.50 -14.46 -4.00
C TRP A 134 9.93 -15.40 -5.13
N LEU A 135 11.03 -15.10 -5.81
CA LEU A 135 11.56 -15.92 -6.89
C LEU A 135 12.61 -16.93 -6.43
N TYR A 136 13.31 -16.60 -5.35
CA TYR A 136 14.33 -17.45 -4.73
C TYR A 136 14.00 -17.57 -3.24
N VAL A 137 13.39 -18.68 -2.84
CA VAL A 137 12.81 -18.86 -1.51
C VAL A 137 13.49 -19.98 -0.72
N ASP A 138 13.27 -20.00 0.58
CA ASP A 138 13.66 -21.05 1.51
C ASP A 138 12.40 -21.51 2.26
N GLY A 139 11.56 -22.30 1.56
CA GLY A 139 10.31 -22.84 2.11
C GLY A 139 9.16 -21.84 2.28
N LEU A 140 9.26 -20.61 1.75
CA LEU A 140 8.16 -19.65 1.77
C LEU A 140 7.13 -20.04 0.70
N SER A 141 5.91 -20.42 1.11
CA SER A 141 4.82 -20.80 0.20
C SER A 141 3.77 -19.71 -0.01
N GLN A 142 3.60 -18.80 0.95
CA GLN A 142 2.60 -17.73 0.88
C GLN A 142 3.11 -16.47 1.55
N ASP A 143 2.77 -15.31 0.99
CA ASP A 143 2.98 -14.00 1.59
C ASP A 143 1.69 -13.17 1.52
N LYS A 144 1.56 -12.15 2.38
CA LYS A 144 0.36 -11.34 2.50
C LYS A 144 0.70 -9.86 2.55
N ILE A 145 0.01 -9.08 1.74
CA ILE A 145 0.08 -7.61 1.77
C ILE A 145 -1.23 -7.09 2.35
N ILE A 146 -1.14 -6.30 3.43
CA ILE A 146 -2.32 -5.65 4.00
C ILE A 146 -2.84 -4.63 2.97
N SER A 147 -4.09 -4.81 2.54
CA SER A 147 -4.68 -4.04 1.44
C SER A 147 -5.90 -3.22 1.82
N ALA A 148 -6.56 -3.54 2.92
CA ALA A 148 -7.78 -2.87 3.31
C ALA A 148 -7.92 -2.81 4.84
N PHE A 149 -8.62 -1.79 5.29
CA PHE A 149 -9.05 -1.60 6.66
C PHE A 149 -10.56 -1.30 6.67
N THR A 150 -11.30 -2.01 7.49
CA THR A 150 -12.72 -1.73 7.73
C THR A 150 -13.05 -1.96 9.20
N ARG A 151 -14.17 -1.38 9.66
CA ARG A 151 -14.78 -1.72 10.95
C ARG A 151 -16.09 -2.45 10.72
N ASP A 152 -16.33 -3.47 11.50
CA ASP A 152 -17.64 -4.12 11.52
C ASP A 152 -18.68 -3.29 12.29
N GLN A 153 -19.91 -3.78 12.35
CA GLN A 153 -21.01 -3.11 13.07
C GLN A 153 -20.79 -3.03 14.59
N THR A 154 -19.88 -3.85 15.13
CA THR A 154 -19.52 -3.85 16.56
C THR A 154 -18.35 -2.92 16.87
N GLY A 155 -17.72 -2.32 15.83
CA GLY A 155 -16.55 -1.48 15.94
C GLY A 155 -15.22 -2.27 15.92
N ALA A 156 -15.27 -3.59 15.73
CA ALA A 156 -14.06 -4.41 15.61
C ALA A 156 -13.33 -4.13 14.29
N ILE A 157 -12.01 -4.16 14.36
CA ILE A 157 -11.14 -3.91 13.21
C ILE A 157 -11.02 -5.17 12.36
N LEU A 158 -11.31 -5.04 11.08
CA LEU A 158 -11.11 -6.08 10.07
C LEU A 158 -10.04 -5.59 9.08
N LEU A 159 -9.00 -6.40 8.91
CA LEU A 159 -7.92 -6.16 7.94
C LEU A 159 -8.12 -7.09 6.75
N GLY A 160 -8.20 -6.49 5.56
CA GLY A 160 -8.14 -7.24 4.31
C GLY A 160 -6.70 -7.41 3.84
N SER A 161 -6.38 -8.57 3.24
CA SER A 161 -5.08 -8.85 2.64
C SER A 161 -5.20 -9.22 1.15
N ILE A 162 -4.12 -8.98 0.43
CA ILE A 162 -3.86 -9.58 -0.86
C ILE A 162 -2.91 -10.72 -0.59
N ASP A 163 -3.40 -11.95 -0.76
CA ASP A 163 -2.59 -13.14 -0.60
C ASP A 163 -1.81 -13.39 -1.90
N ILE A 164 -0.54 -13.71 -1.75
CA ILE A 164 0.40 -14.02 -2.82
C ILE A 164 0.77 -15.48 -2.67
N ASP A 165 0.41 -16.26 -3.69
CA ASP A 165 0.83 -17.66 -3.79
C ASP A 165 2.26 -17.71 -4.34
N VAL A 166 3.22 -17.85 -3.43
CA VAL A 166 4.64 -17.92 -3.79
C VAL A 166 4.98 -19.22 -4.48
N ASP A 167 4.29 -20.32 -4.15
CA ASP A 167 4.49 -21.62 -4.78
C ASP A 167 4.23 -21.59 -6.29
N ALA A 168 3.30 -20.75 -6.73
CA ALA A 168 2.96 -20.59 -8.15
C ALA A 168 3.96 -19.73 -8.94
N ILE A 169 4.83 -18.96 -8.26
CA ILE A 169 5.72 -17.99 -8.92
C ILE A 169 7.21 -18.19 -8.64
N LYS A 170 7.56 -19.03 -7.65
CA LYS A 170 8.96 -19.26 -7.27
C LYS A 170 9.75 -19.96 -8.38
N LEU A 171 10.92 -19.45 -8.70
CA LEU A 171 11.83 -20.06 -9.65
C LEU A 171 12.75 -21.09 -8.97
N TYR A 172 13.13 -20.84 -7.71
CA TYR A 172 14.04 -21.65 -6.90
C TYR A 172 13.50 -21.77 -5.47
N ASP A 173 13.70 -22.93 -4.83
CA ASP A 173 13.33 -23.17 -3.43
C ASP A 173 14.36 -24.08 -2.73
N GLU A 174 15.23 -23.50 -1.91
CA GLU A 174 16.29 -24.22 -1.20
C GLU A 174 15.78 -25.25 -0.18
N ALA A 175 14.57 -25.08 0.36
CA ALA A 175 13.99 -26.01 1.32
C ALA A 175 13.26 -27.17 0.67
N ALA A 176 12.96 -27.09 -0.63
CA ALA A 176 12.20 -28.14 -1.34
C ALA A 176 13.06 -29.38 -1.56
N THR A 177 12.46 -30.54 -1.32
CA THR A 177 13.13 -31.85 -1.43
C THR A 177 12.52 -32.76 -2.51
N THR A 178 11.42 -32.37 -3.11
CA THR A 178 10.72 -33.16 -4.13
C THR A 178 10.50 -32.33 -5.40
N ASN A 179 10.57 -32.97 -6.57
CA ASN A 179 10.46 -32.28 -7.86
C ASN A 179 9.19 -31.44 -8.01
N THR A 180 8.10 -31.89 -7.40
CA THR A 180 6.79 -31.19 -7.46
C THR A 180 6.72 -29.96 -6.53
N THR A 181 7.57 -29.89 -5.50
CA THR A 181 7.61 -28.78 -4.55
C THR A 181 8.74 -27.78 -4.84
N MET A 182 9.73 -28.19 -5.63
CA MET A 182 10.84 -27.33 -6.10
C MET A 182 10.32 -26.15 -6.95
N GLY A 183 11.20 -25.16 -7.14
CA GLY A 183 10.91 -24.04 -8.01
C GLY A 183 10.71 -24.44 -9.48
N ILE A 184 10.19 -23.51 -10.27
CA ILE A 184 9.85 -23.74 -11.68
C ILE A 184 11.07 -24.21 -12.50
N LEU A 185 12.27 -23.75 -12.17
CA LEU A 185 13.52 -24.04 -12.89
C LEU A 185 14.29 -25.25 -12.37
N GLU A 186 14.06 -25.67 -11.10
CA GLU A 186 14.83 -26.74 -10.43
C GLU A 186 14.18 -28.11 -10.52
N GLY A 187 12.83 -28.19 -10.48
CA GLY A 187 12.14 -29.46 -10.44
C GLY A 187 12.33 -30.28 -11.70
N LEU A 188 12.73 -31.55 -11.55
CA LEU A 188 12.85 -32.48 -12.69
C LEU A 188 11.49 -32.70 -13.33
N ARG A 189 11.46 -32.54 -14.65
CA ARG A 189 10.30 -32.72 -15.51
C ARG A 189 10.51 -33.89 -16.45
N LEU A 190 9.50 -34.72 -16.61
CA LEU A 190 9.57 -35.82 -17.55
C LEU A 190 9.79 -35.31 -18.98
N GLY A 191 10.78 -35.84 -19.67
CA GLY A 191 11.12 -35.46 -21.05
C GLY A 191 9.99 -35.73 -22.05
N THR A 192 9.08 -36.67 -21.73
CA THR A 192 7.94 -37.04 -22.58
C THR A 192 6.75 -36.10 -22.45
N THR A 193 6.47 -35.58 -21.26
CA THR A 193 5.29 -34.73 -20.98
C THR A 193 5.68 -33.28 -20.60
N GLY A 194 6.90 -33.07 -20.15
CA GLY A 194 7.35 -31.77 -19.63
C GLY A 194 6.81 -31.40 -18.24
N GLU A 195 6.02 -32.29 -17.61
CA GLU A 195 5.44 -32.06 -16.29
C GLU A 195 6.44 -32.38 -15.17
N ARG A 196 6.42 -31.62 -14.08
CA ARG A 196 7.19 -31.94 -12.87
C ARG A 196 6.68 -33.25 -12.26
N ASN A 197 7.58 -34.20 -12.04
CA ASN A 197 7.20 -35.50 -11.52
C ASN A 197 8.26 -36.06 -10.55
N ASN A 198 7.81 -36.54 -9.40
CA ASN A 198 8.70 -37.14 -8.39
C ASN A 198 9.30 -38.50 -8.83
N SER A 199 8.77 -39.11 -9.90
CA SER A 199 9.32 -40.32 -10.51
C SER A 199 10.38 -40.01 -11.59
N ALA A 200 10.58 -38.72 -11.92
CA ALA A 200 11.62 -38.29 -12.84
C ALA A 200 13.00 -38.55 -12.22
N THR A 201 13.90 -39.13 -13.00
CA THR A 201 15.27 -39.45 -12.60
C THR A 201 16.25 -38.81 -13.56
N ASP A 202 17.47 -38.57 -13.08
CA ASP A 202 18.51 -37.99 -13.93
C ASP A 202 18.72 -38.85 -15.17
N PRO A 203 18.75 -38.25 -16.38
CA PRO A 203 18.85 -38.97 -17.63
C PRO A 203 20.24 -39.58 -17.82
N THR A 204 20.30 -40.75 -18.44
CA THR A 204 21.58 -41.38 -18.84
C THR A 204 21.89 -40.98 -20.28
N PRO A 205 23.09 -40.39 -20.58
CA PRO A 205 23.47 -40.07 -21.94
C PRO A 205 23.36 -41.25 -22.91
N GLY A 206 22.76 -41.02 -24.06
CA GLY A 206 22.61 -42.02 -25.12
C GLY A 206 21.51 -43.07 -24.93
N THR A 207 20.78 -43.09 -23.80
CA THR A 207 19.69 -44.00 -23.52
C THR A 207 18.43 -43.25 -23.18
N VAL A 208 17.39 -43.36 -23.97
CA VAL A 208 16.09 -42.73 -23.73
C VAL A 208 15.25 -43.60 -22.81
N ALA A 209 14.90 -43.12 -21.62
CA ALA A 209 13.99 -43.76 -20.69
C ALA A 209 12.71 -42.94 -20.52
N ALA A 210 11.60 -43.61 -20.21
CA ALA A 210 10.33 -42.91 -19.93
C ALA A 210 10.36 -42.06 -18.65
N THR A 211 11.32 -42.33 -17.77
CA THR A 211 11.54 -41.63 -16.50
C THR A 211 12.60 -40.53 -16.59
N ASP A 212 13.23 -40.33 -17.79
CA ASP A 212 14.22 -39.29 -17.96
C ASP A 212 13.63 -37.94 -17.60
N GLY A 213 14.25 -37.29 -16.62
CA GLY A 213 13.86 -36.00 -16.06
C GLY A 213 14.91 -34.93 -16.36
N TYR A 214 14.44 -33.80 -16.79
CA TYR A 214 15.30 -32.66 -17.08
C TYR A 214 14.81 -31.42 -16.29
N ALA A 215 15.75 -30.65 -15.78
CA ALA A 215 15.46 -29.34 -15.19
C ALA A 215 16.25 -28.27 -15.94
N VAL A 216 15.66 -27.08 -16.09
CA VAL A 216 16.32 -26.01 -16.87
C VAL A 216 17.61 -25.56 -16.20
N ASP A 217 17.67 -25.56 -14.88
CA ASP A 217 18.84 -25.10 -14.11
C ASP A 217 20.05 -26.07 -14.23
N THR A 218 19.81 -27.36 -14.45
CA THR A 218 20.85 -28.41 -14.54
C THR A 218 20.96 -29.06 -15.93
N LEU A 219 20.32 -28.45 -16.92
CA LEU A 219 20.28 -28.98 -18.27
C LEU A 219 21.66 -29.02 -18.90
N ASP A 220 22.05 -30.20 -19.42
CA ASP A 220 23.28 -30.44 -20.14
C ASP A 220 22.96 -31.14 -21.47
N VAL A 221 23.59 -30.69 -22.56
CA VAL A 221 23.39 -31.26 -23.92
C VAL A 221 24.55 -32.15 -24.38
N VAL A 222 25.65 -32.21 -23.61
CA VAL A 222 26.86 -32.94 -23.97
C VAL A 222 26.67 -34.45 -23.73
N GLY A 223 27.00 -35.26 -24.72
CA GLY A 223 26.84 -36.71 -24.66
C GLY A 223 25.41 -37.23 -24.85
N PHE A 224 24.42 -36.36 -24.98
CA PHE A 224 23.03 -36.72 -25.16
C PHE A 224 22.66 -36.88 -26.65
N SER A 225 21.75 -37.84 -26.92
CA SER A 225 21.23 -38.08 -28.27
C SER A 225 20.28 -36.97 -28.71
N ASP A 226 20.07 -36.83 -30.03
CA ASP A 226 19.14 -35.84 -30.57
C ASP A 226 17.71 -36.05 -30.07
N ASP A 227 17.27 -37.30 -29.78
CA ASP A 227 15.95 -37.52 -29.20
C ASP A 227 15.86 -37.05 -27.75
N GLN A 228 16.91 -37.20 -26.96
CA GLN A 228 16.99 -36.66 -25.61
C GLN A 228 17.02 -35.09 -25.61
N ILE A 229 17.76 -34.50 -26.56
CA ILE A 229 17.78 -33.05 -26.72
C ILE A 229 16.39 -32.52 -27.12
N ARG A 230 15.62 -33.25 -27.92
CA ARG A 230 14.21 -32.90 -28.19
C ARG A 230 13.31 -32.99 -26.95
N GLN A 231 13.55 -33.99 -26.08
CA GLN A 231 12.86 -34.03 -24.76
C GLN A 231 13.24 -32.83 -23.89
N MET A 232 14.52 -32.46 -23.85
CA MET A 232 14.97 -31.25 -23.17
C MET A 232 14.28 -29.99 -23.71
N LEU A 233 14.14 -29.89 -25.04
CA LEU A 233 13.42 -28.78 -25.67
C LEU A 233 11.96 -28.72 -25.25
N THR A 234 11.28 -29.89 -25.16
CA THR A 234 9.89 -29.98 -24.65
C THR A 234 9.80 -29.48 -23.20
N VAL A 235 10.75 -29.89 -22.34
CA VAL A 235 10.80 -29.44 -20.95
C VAL A 235 11.02 -27.92 -20.86
N VAL A 236 11.96 -27.36 -21.62
CA VAL A 236 12.20 -25.92 -21.63
C VAL A 236 10.97 -25.15 -22.13
N ASP A 237 10.28 -25.66 -23.14
CA ASP A 237 9.07 -25.02 -23.69
C ASP A 237 7.94 -24.97 -22.67
N ILE A 238 7.68 -26.07 -21.96
CA ILE A 238 6.65 -26.14 -20.91
C ILE A 238 7.05 -25.28 -19.69
N THR A 239 8.35 -25.27 -19.34
CA THR A 239 8.85 -24.38 -18.29
C THR A 239 8.65 -22.90 -18.65
N LEU A 240 8.88 -22.53 -19.90
CA LEU A 240 8.63 -21.17 -20.39
C LEU A 240 7.13 -20.80 -20.32
N ALA A 241 6.25 -21.74 -20.65
CA ALA A 241 4.80 -21.53 -20.50
C ALA A 241 4.39 -21.34 -19.04
N GLU A 242 4.89 -22.16 -18.11
CA GLU A 242 4.62 -22.03 -16.68
C GLU A 242 5.18 -20.71 -16.12
N MET A 243 6.37 -20.30 -16.51
CA MET A 243 6.93 -18.98 -16.15
C MET A 243 6.09 -17.82 -16.71
N THR A 244 5.50 -17.97 -17.90
CA THR A 244 4.59 -16.97 -18.48
C THR A 244 3.30 -16.87 -17.67
N GLU A 245 2.76 -17.99 -17.19
CA GLU A 245 1.62 -18.01 -16.28
C GLU A 245 1.96 -17.34 -14.95
N ALA A 246 3.14 -17.64 -14.39
CA ALA A 246 3.64 -17.00 -13.17
C ALA A 246 3.80 -15.48 -13.36
N ALA A 247 4.38 -15.02 -14.47
CA ALA A 247 4.48 -13.58 -14.79
C ALA A 247 3.10 -12.93 -14.92
N THR A 248 2.14 -13.63 -15.52
CA THR A 248 0.74 -13.16 -15.64
C THR A 248 0.09 -13.03 -14.26
N ALA A 249 0.31 -14.01 -13.37
CA ALA A 249 -0.18 -13.97 -11.99
C ALA A 249 0.40 -12.78 -11.22
N ILE A 250 1.72 -12.55 -11.30
CA ILE A 250 2.39 -11.38 -10.71
C ILE A 250 1.80 -10.07 -11.28
N GLY A 251 1.60 -9.99 -12.59
CA GLY A 251 0.98 -8.85 -13.25
C GLY A 251 -0.46 -8.58 -12.79
N ALA A 252 -1.25 -9.63 -12.57
CA ALA A 252 -2.60 -9.51 -12.03
C ALA A 252 -2.61 -8.98 -10.59
N ILE A 253 -1.68 -9.46 -9.75
CA ILE A 253 -1.53 -8.99 -8.37
C ILE A 253 -1.10 -7.51 -8.37
N LYS A 254 -0.14 -7.11 -9.21
CA LYS A 254 0.27 -5.72 -9.41
C LYS A 254 -0.92 -4.83 -9.72
N ARG A 255 -1.73 -5.23 -10.72
CA ARG A 255 -2.94 -4.49 -11.09
C ARG A 255 -3.93 -4.37 -9.94
N ARG A 256 -4.10 -5.43 -9.15
CA ARG A 256 -4.97 -5.44 -7.96
C ARG A 256 -4.48 -4.46 -6.90
N ILE A 257 -3.16 -4.39 -6.67
CA ILE A 257 -2.57 -3.43 -5.72
C ILE A 257 -2.77 -1.99 -6.21
N ASP A 258 -2.55 -1.70 -7.49
CA ASP A 258 -2.74 -0.36 -8.05
C ASP A 258 -4.19 0.12 -7.87
N ILE A 259 -5.17 -0.74 -8.19
CA ILE A 259 -6.59 -0.43 -7.99
C ILE A 259 -6.89 -0.18 -6.50
N GLN A 260 -6.36 -1.02 -5.62
CA GLN A 260 -6.60 -0.89 -4.18
C GLN A 260 -5.97 0.39 -3.61
N LYS A 261 -4.78 0.75 -4.09
CA LYS A 261 -4.08 2.00 -3.72
C LYS A 261 -4.88 3.23 -4.14
N GLU A 262 -5.40 3.24 -5.36
CA GLU A 262 -6.27 4.32 -5.87
C GLU A 262 -7.57 4.40 -5.07
N TYR A 263 -8.21 3.26 -4.79
CA TYR A 263 -9.42 3.21 -3.97
C TYR A 263 -9.19 3.76 -2.56
N THR A 264 -8.11 3.33 -1.90
CA THR A 264 -7.75 3.79 -0.54
C THR A 264 -7.51 5.29 -0.51
N SER A 265 -6.80 5.85 -1.52
CA SER A 265 -6.60 7.29 -1.65
C SER A 265 -7.93 8.05 -1.76
N LYS A 266 -8.83 7.61 -2.64
CA LYS A 266 -10.16 8.23 -2.80
C LYS A 266 -11.02 8.12 -1.53
N LEU A 267 -10.89 7.02 -0.80
CA LEU A 267 -11.58 6.83 0.47
C LEU A 267 -11.06 7.80 1.53
N MET A 268 -9.74 7.98 1.65
CA MET A 268 -9.12 8.96 2.54
C MET A 268 -9.60 10.38 2.23
N ASP A 269 -9.59 10.78 0.96
CA ASP A 269 -10.10 12.07 0.51
C ASP A 269 -11.58 12.28 0.85
N SER A 270 -12.37 11.21 0.78
CA SER A 270 -13.81 11.27 1.14
C SER A 270 -14.00 11.42 2.65
N ILE A 271 -13.19 10.72 3.44
CA ILE A 271 -13.18 10.84 4.91
C ILE A 271 -12.78 12.26 5.31
N ASP A 272 -11.71 12.81 4.71
CA ASP A 272 -11.25 14.16 5.02
C ASP A 272 -12.30 15.23 4.69
N ARG A 273 -12.96 15.11 3.54
CA ARG A 273 -14.11 16.00 3.21
C ARG A 273 -15.26 15.83 4.20
N GLY A 274 -15.57 14.59 4.60
CA GLY A 274 -16.61 14.32 5.59
C GLY A 274 -16.27 14.91 6.96
N VAL A 275 -15.06 14.77 7.41
CA VAL A 275 -14.55 15.37 8.65
C VAL A 275 -14.62 16.89 8.57
N GLY A 276 -14.17 17.47 7.45
CA GLY A 276 -14.21 18.92 7.24
C GLY A 276 -15.65 19.49 7.34
N GLN A 277 -16.64 18.84 6.75
CA GLN A 277 -18.04 19.26 6.86
C GLN A 277 -18.56 19.24 8.30
N LEU A 278 -18.08 18.32 9.14
CA LEU A 278 -18.51 18.17 10.53
C LEU A 278 -17.85 19.19 11.46
N VAL A 279 -16.55 19.45 11.27
CA VAL A 279 -15.73 20.16 12.27
C VAL A 279 -15.07 21.44 11.79
N ASP A 280 -14.91 21.68 10.49
CA ASP A 280 -14.24 22.86 9.98
C ASP A 280 -15.11 24.11 10.10
N ALA A 281 -14.46 25.27 10.27
CA ALA A 281 -15.09 26.56 10.29
C ALA A 281 -15.06 27.20 8.90
N ASP A 282 -16.19 27.79 8.51
CA ASP A 282 -16.24 28.69 7.34
C ASP A 282 -15.52 30.00 7.69
N MET A 283 -14.30 30.15 7.19
CA MET A 283 -13.44 31.27 7.49
C MET A 283 -14.01 32.62 7.05
N ASN A 284 -14.77 32.67 5.95
CA ASN A 284 -15.43 33.88 5.48
C ASN A 284 -16.50 34.34 6.48
N ARG A 285 -17.29 33.39 6.95
CA ARG A 285 -18.35 33.65 7.93
C ARG A 285 -17.78 34.03 9.28
N GLU A 286 -16.75 33.33 9.78
CA GLU A 286 -16.15 33.65 11.08
C GLU A 286 -15.36 34.97 11.03
N SER A 287 -14.70 35.34 9.92
CA SER A 287 -14.07 36.64 9.74
C SER A 287 -15.07 37.80 9.77
N THR A 288 -16.21 37.64 9.07
CA THR A 288 -17.27 38.65 9.11
C THR A 288 -17.86 38.78 10.51
N ARG A 289 -18.00 37.65 11.22
CA ARG A 289 -18.49 37.66 12.60
C ARG A 289 -17.50 38.28 13.57
N LEU A 290 -16.19 38.08 13.35
CA LEU A 290 -15.14 38.75 14.12
C LEU A 290 -15.25 40.26 14.01
N GLN A 291 -15.35 40.80 12.80
CA GLN A 291 -15.49 42.26 12.57
C GLN A 291 -16.74 42.80 13.24
N ALA A 292 -17.87 42.10 13.10
CA ALA A 292 -19.12 42.51 13.75
C ALA A 292 -18.99 42.56 15.28
N LEU A 293 -18.37 41.53 15.89
CA LEU A 293 -18.14 41.48 17.34
C LEU A 293 -17.16 42.54 17.83
N GLN A 294 -16.16 42.90 17.04
CA GLN A 294 -15.23 44.00 17.36
C GLN A 294 -15.98 45.35 17.41
N VAL A 295 -16.85 45.61 16.41
CA VAL A 295 -17.69 46.79 16.42
C VAL A 295 -18.67 46.77 17.61
N GLN A 296 -19.30 45.61 17.90
CA GLN A 296 -20.17 45.46 19.07
C GLN A 296 -19.42 45.72 20.40
N GLN A 297 -18.17 45.28 20.52
CA GLN A 297 -17.32 45.54 21.66
C GLN A 297 -17.07 47.05 21.85
N GLN A 298 -16.73 47.74 20.74
CA GLN A 298 -16.52 49.21 20.79
C GLN A 298 -17.80 49.95 21.19
N LEU A 299 -18.93 49.58 20.63
CA LEU A 299 -20.25 50.13 21.00
C LEU A 299 -20.60 49.83 22.45
N GLY A 300 -20.29 48.62 22.93
CA GLY A 300 -20.50 48.24 24.33
C GLY A 300 -19.72 49.08 25.31
N ILE A 301 -18.45 49.37 24.99
CA ILE A 301 -17.60 50.26 25.79
C ILE A 301 -18.18 51.68 25.81
N GLN A 302 -18.64 52.20 24.66
CA GLN A 302 -19.26 53.54 24.59
C GLN A 302 -20.58 53.57 25.37
N SER A 303 -21.40 52.56 25.25
CA SER A 303 -22.65 52.44 26.01
C SER A 303 -22.42 52.40 27.53
N LEU A 304 -21.38 51.68 27.98
CA LEU A 304 -21.01 51.63 29.39
C LEU A 304 -20.52 53.01 29.87
N SER A 305 -19.75 53.72 29.04
CA SER A 305 -19.29 55.09 29.35
C SER A 305 -20.47 56.06 29.49
N ILE A 306 -21.44 56.00 28.58
CA ILE A 306 -22.66 56.84 28.64
C ILE A 306 -23.52 56.50 29.87
N ALA A 307 -23.66 55.19 30.19
CA ALA A 307 -24.39 54.75 31.37
C ALA A 307 -23.76 55.25 32.68
N ASN A 308 -22.44 55.30 32.76
CA ASN A 308 -21.70 55.82 33.90
C ASN A 308 -21.76 57.35 33.99
N SER A 309 -21.67 58.08 32.86
CA SER A 309 -21.78 59.55 32.87
C SER A 309 -23.16 60.04 33.28
N ASN A 310 -24.22 59.35 32.88
CA ASN A 310 -25.60 59.63 33.31
C ASN A 310 -25.72 59.52 34.85
N ALA A 311 -25.14 58.51 35.49
CA ALA A 311 -25.14 58.33 36.92
C ALA A 311 -24.38 59.47 37.65
N GLN A 312 -23.25 59.89 37.07
CA GLN A 312 -22.49 61.04 37.61
C GLN A 312 -23.23 62.35 37.49
N ASN A 313 -23.95 62.62 36.39
CA ASN A 313 -24.76 63.81 36.20
C ASN A 313 -25.93 63.86 37.20
N ILE A 314 -26.53 62.74 37.58
CA ILE A 314 -27.56 62.65 38.60
C ILE A 314 -26.96 62.96 39.97
N LEU A 315 -25.73 62.50 40.29
CA LEU A 315 -25.03 62.81 41.53
C LEU A 315 -24.69 64.31 41.66
N LEU A 316 -24.28 64.97 40.57
CA LEU A 316 -24.04 66.36 40.52
C LEU A 316 -25.30 67.25 40.78
N LEU A 317 -26.48 66.77 40.33
CA LEU A 317 -27.77 67.40 40.57
C LEU A 317 -28.19 67.35 42.07
N PHE A 318 -27.64 66.44 42.87
CA PHE A 318 -27.93 66.30 44.30
C PHE A 318 -26.85 66.93 45.19
N GLN A 319 -25.73 67.42 44.62
CA GLN A 319 -24.64 68.09 45.35
C GLN A 319 -24.69 69.60 45.19
N GLY A 320 -25.57 70.20 44.37
CA GLY A 320 -25.87 71.62 44.24
C GLY A 320 -27.21 71.86 44.88
#